data_418ef1837ad2c287249f8f674af3009b
#
_entry.id   418ef1837ad2c287249f8f674af3009b
#
_cell.length_a   1.000
_cell.length_b   1.000
_cell.length_c   1.000
_cell.angle_alpha   90.00
_cell.angle_beta   90.00
_cell.angle_gamma   90.00
#
_symmetry.space_group_name_H-M   'P 1'
#
loop_
_entity.id
_entity.type
_entity.pdbx_description
1 polymer ?
#
loop_
_entity_poly.entity_id
_entity_poly.type
_entity_poly.pdbx_seq_one_letter_code
_entity_poly.pdbx_strand_id
1 'polypeptide(L)'
;MEFVKATTQEGGNQFVSPAERIATFDQDGTLWVEHPAYSQLFYCLSRVPAVVKAKPELASVEPFKTVLSGDRAAMAKLTLDDYLKIAMVTLSGMPTSEFKQQVHVWLAEARDPRWKRPFTELTYQPMKEVMQYLRDNGYKTYIVTGGGQDFVRTYSEEVYGVPSEQVVGSAGATEYGYDKSGKPQLIKQPKIVLNDNDAGKPENIYLMTGRQPNAAFGNSTGDKQMLEYTKAGQGARLVMLVLHDDAKREYAYGPAQALPDTKVGAFTQSLYDQAKRDGWTVISMKNDWKKVFAFE
;
A
#
# COMPACT_ATOMS: atom_id res chain seq x y z
N MET A 1 -13.49 18.74 -4.89
CA MET A 1 -14.76 18.79 -5.67
C MET A 1 -14.58 19.50 -7.00
N GLU A 2 -13.94 20.66 -7.08
CA GLU A 2 -13.74 21.43 -8.32
C GLU A 2 -13.07 20.61 -9.43
N PHE A 3 -11.98 19.90 -9.11
CA PHE A 3 -11.30 18.99 -10.05
C PHE A 3 -12.26 17.99 -10.69
N VAL A 4 -13.08 17.31 -9.88
CA VAL A 4 -14.02 16.29 -10.38
C VAL A 4 -15.08 16.95 -11.27
N LYS A 5 -15.65 18.09 -10.85
CA LYS A 5 -16.61 18.85 -11.68
C LYS A 5 -16.01 19.25 -13.02
N ALA A 6 -14.79 19.80 -13.02
CA ALA A 6 -14.11 20.23 -14.24
C ALA A 6 -13.84 19.08 -15.21
N THR A 7 -13.44 17.91 -14.67
CA THR A 7 -13.09 16.74 -15.49
C THR A 7 -14.30 15.91 -15.94
N THR A 8 -15.48 16.08 -15.30
CA THR A 8 -16.68 15.32 -15.63
C THR A 8 -17.73 16.13 -16.41
N GLN A 9 -17.59 17.46 -16.49
CA GLN A 9 -18.53 18.32 -17.21
C GLN A 9 -18.33 18.15 -18.73
N GLU A 10 -19.30 17.53 -19.38
CA GLU A 10 -19.30 17.36 -20.84
C GLU A 10 -19.24 18.72 -21.55
N GLY A 11 -18.41 18.79 -22.60
CA GLY A 11 -18.17 20.03 -23.35
C GLY A 11 -17.25 21.04 -22.65
N GLY A 12 -16.84 20.78 -21.41
CA GLY A 12 -15.86 21.60 -20.70
C GLY A 12 -14.44 21.46 -21.29
N ASN A 13 -13.63 22.50 -21.20
CA ASN A 13 -12.24 22.49 -21.69
C ASN A 13 -11.30 21.55 -20.92
N GLN A 14 -11.72 21.06 -19.77
CA GLN A 14 -10.98 20.10 -18.93
C GLN A 14 -11.66 18.73 -18.87
N PHE A 15 -12.66 18.50 -19.71
CA PHE A 15 -13.37 17.23 -19.73
C PHE A 15 -12.43 16.06 -20.02
N VAL A 16 -12.56 15.02 -19.22
CA VAL A 16 -11.87 13.73 -19.40
C VAL A 16 -12.93 12.68 -19.70
N SER A 17 -12.77 11.92 -20.78
CA SER A 17 -13.71 10.86 -21.11
C SER A 17 -13.76 9.80 -20.00
N PRO A 18 -14.91 9.16 -19.71
CA PRO A 18 -15.02 8.15 -18.67
C PRO A 18 -13.98 7.02 -18.78
N ALA A 19 -13.62 6.63 -20.00
CA ALA A 19 -12.61 5.60 -20.26
C ALA A 19 -11.21 6.01 -19.79
N GLU A 20 -10.91 7.31 -19.73
CA GLU A 20 -9.60 7.85 -19.34
C GLU A 20 -9.52 8.30 -17.88
N ARG A 21 -10.65 8.25 -17.13
CA ARG A 21 -10.68 8.68 -15.73
C ARG A 21 -10.11 7.62 -14.81
N ILE A 22 -8.84 7.77 -14.43
CA ILE A 22 -8.20 6.93 -13.41
C ILE A 22 -7.62 7.77 -12.28
N ALA A 23 -7.76 7.26 -11.05
CA ALA A 23 -7.17 7.80 -9.86
C ALA A 23 -6.36 6.72 -9.14
N THR A 24 -5.16 7.03 -8.72
CA THR A 24 -4.24 6.11 -8.06
C THR A 24 -4.01 6.51 -6.60
N PHE A 25 -3.97 5.53 -5.73
CA PHE A 25 -3.81 5.69 -4.29
C PHE A 25 -2.69 4.78 -3.83
N ASP A 26 -1.71 5.31 -3.13
CA ASP A 26 -0.85 4.47 -2.31
C ASP A 26 -1.67 3.79 -1.21
N GLN A 27 -1.15 2.69 -0.65
CA GLN A 27 -1.85 1.90 0.36
C GLN A 27 -1.45 2.30 1.79
N ASP A 28 -0.21 2.00 2.15
CA ASP A 28 0.29 2.14 3.52
C ASP A 28 0.58 3.63 3.82
N GLY A 29 -0.05 4.18 4.86
CA GLY A 29 0.03 5.60 5.19
C GLY A 29 -0.87 6.52 4.35
N THR A 30 -1.48 6.02 3.28
CA THR A 30 -2.44 6.78 2.46
C THR A 30 -3.87 6.32 2.64
N LEU A 31 -4.11 5.02 2.66
CA LEU A 31 -5.46 4.43 2.82
C LEU A 31 -5.68 3.80 4.20
N TRP A 32 -4.62 3.38 4.88
CA TRP A 32 -4.65 2.84 6.23
C TRP A 32 -3.34 3.09 6.97
N VAL A 33 -3.31 2.74 8.26
CA VAL A 33 -2.15 2.90 9.16
C VAL A 33 -0.95 2.06 8.68
N GLU A 34 0.24 2.68 8.67
CA GLU A 34 1.51 2.01 8.35
C GLU A 34 2.47 1.88 9.54
N HIS A 35 2.22 2.59 10.64
CA HIS A 35 3.03 2.55 11.86
C HIS A 35 2.48 1.58 12.89
N PRO A 36 3.36 0.97 13.75
CA PRO A 36 4.82 1.15 13.82
C PRO A 36 5.57 0.38 12.73
N ALA A 37 4.91 -0.43 11.93
CA ALA A 37 5.44 -1.20 10.80
C ALA A 37 4.30 -1.58 9.86
N TYR A 38 4.62 -1.86 8.61
CA TYR A 38 3.65 -2.28 7.61
C TYR A 38 2.89 -3.55 8.01
N SER A 39 1.59 -3.59 7.76
CA SER A 39 0.73 -4.74 8.10
C SER A 39 1.23 -6.05 7.48
N GLN A 40 1.72 -6.00 6.24
CA GLN A 40 2.31 -7.16 5.58
C GLN A 40 3.56 -7.67 6.31
N LEU A 41 4.35 -6.80 6.94
CA LEU A 41 5.48 -7.23 7.75
C LEU A 41 5.01 -8.01 8.98
N PHE A 42 3.97 -7.54 9.67
CA PHE A 42 3.36 -8.30 10.78
C PHE A 42 2.88 -9.68 10.31
N TYR A 43 2.25 -9.76 9.14
CA TYR A 43 1.89 -11.04 8.54
C TYR A 43 3.11 -11.94 8.32
N CYS A 44 4.15 -11.45 7.64
CA CYS A 44 5.36 -12.23 7.36
C CYS A 44 6.02 -12.74 8.66
N LEU A 45 6.17 -11.89 9.66
CA LEU A 45 6.73 -12.28 10.96
C LEU A 45 5.90 -13.35 11.65
N SER A 46 4.57 -13.27 11.57
CA SER A 46 3.66 -14.25 12.15
C SER A 46 3.77 -15.63 11.50
N ARG A 47 4.22 -15.68 10.23
CA ARG A 47 4.36 -16.93 9.46
C ARG A 47 5.66 -17.67 9.73
N VAL A 48 6.69 -16.99 10.28
CA VAL A 48 8.02 -17.58 10.52
C VAL A 48 7.97 -18.90 11.32
N PRO A 49 7.22 -19.02 12.43
CA PRO A 49 7.16 -20.29 13.16
C PRO A 49 6.63 -21.46 12.33
N ALA A 50 5.60 -21.24 11.51
CA ALA A 50 5.04 -22.27 10.64
C ALA A 50 5.99 -22.66 9.52
N VAL A 51 6.69 -21.70 8.94
CA VAL A 51 7.70 -21.95 7.90
C VAL A 51 8.87 -22.74 8.45
N VAL A 52 9.39 -22.37 9.62
CA VAL A 52 10.50 -23.09 10.28
C VAL A 52 10.08 -24.49 10.69
N LYS A 53 8.83 -24.69 11.11
CA LYS A 53 8.33 -26.05 11.36
C LYS A 53 8.38 -26.94 10.10
N ALA A 54 8.13 -26.35 8.91
CA ALA A 54 8.22 -27.07 7.63
C ALA A 54 9.64 -27.19 7.09
N LYS A 55 10.55 -26.27 7.48
CA LYS A 55 11.94 -26.17 7.07
C LYS A 55 12.84 -25.97 8.30
N PRO A 56 13.10 -27.04 9.10
CA PRO A 56 13.80 -26.91 10.39
C PRO A 56 15.20 -26.33 10.30
N GLU A 57 15.85 -26.44 9.16
CA GLU A 57 17.19 -25.87 8.90
C GLU A 57 17.22 -24.34 9.06
N LEU A 58 16.09 -23.67 8.89
CA LEU A 58 15.99 -22.22 9.05
C LEU A 58 16.04 -21.77 10.54
N ALA A 59 15.80 -22.66 11.49
CA ALA A 59 15.76 -22.31 12.91
C ALA A 59 17.07 -21.69 13.42
N SER A 60 18.21 -22.06 12.83
CA SER A 60 19.55 -21.55 13.18
C SER A 60 20.07 -20.45 12.27
N VAL A 61 19.30 -20.06 11.25
CA VAL A 61 19.70 -19.09 10.22
C VAL A 61 19.09 -17.72 10.51
N GLU A 62 19.90 -16.66 10.40
CA GLU A 62 19.37 -15.28 10.45
C GLU A 62 18.68 -14.91 9.13
N PRO A 63 17.58 -14.19 9.21
CA PRO A 63 16.93 -13.55 10.38
C PRO A 63 15.91 -14.41 11.14
N PHE A 64 15.64 -15.63 10.70
CA PHE A 64 14.59 -16.50 11.28
C PHE A 64 14.84 -16.82 12.75
N LYS A 65 16.12 -17.06 13.10
CA LYS A 65 16.55 -17.28 14.50
C LYS A 65 16.17 -16.10 15.39
N THR A 66 16.46 -14.87 14.95
CA THR A 66 16.10 -13.64 15.68
C THR A 66 14.59 -13.52 15.84
N VAL A 67 13.81 -13.78 14.80
CA VAL A 67 12.34 -13.73 14.91
C VAL A 67 11.80 -14.77 15.89
N LEU A 68 12.31 -16.01 15.84
CA LEU A 68 11.89 -17.09 16.74
C LEU A 68 12.24 -16.82 18.21
N SER A 69 13.30 -16.07 18.47
CA SER A 69 13.68 -15.72 19.86
C SER A 69 12.65 -14.82 20.55
N GLY A 70 11.85 -14.06 19.80
CA GLY A 70 10.92 -13.07 20.32
C GLY A 70 11.60 -11.86 20.98
N ASP A 71 12.93 -11.74 20.87
CA ASP A 71 13.69 -10.61 21.41
C ASP A 71 13.40 -9.34 20.59
N ARG A 72 12.60 -8.45 21.15
CA ARG A 72 12.21 -7.19 20.50
C ARG A 72 13.39 -6.28 20.20
N ALA A 73 14.43 -6.28 21.03
CA ALA A 73 15.61 -5.45 20.84
C ALA A 73 16.47 -5.96 19.66
N ALA A 74 16.56 -7.28 19.48
CA ALA A 74 17.19 -7.90 18.34
C ALA A 74 16.36 -7.69 17.06
N MET A 75 15.05 -7.89 17.13
CA MET A 75 14.13 -7.65 15.98
C MET A 75 14.18 -6.21 15.49
N ALA A 76 14.30 -5.21 16.37
CA ALA A 76 14.42 -3.81 15.99
C ALA A 76 15.70 -3.47 15.20
N LYS A 77 16.69 -4.36 15.19
CA LYS A 77 17.94 -4.22 14.43
C LYS A 77 17.92 -4.91 13.08
N LEU A 78 16.84 -5.63 12.75
CA LEU A 78 16.70 -6.27 11.44
C LEU A 78 16.79 -5.22 10.34
N THR A 79 17.50 -5.57 9.28
CA THR A 79 17.72 -4.74 8.11
C THR A 79 16.63 -4.95 7.07
N LEU A 80 16.58 -4.11 6.06
CA LEU A 80 15.68 -4.31 4.91
C LEU A 80 15.94 -5.67 4.23
N ASP A 81 17.20 -6.07 4.07
CA ASP A 81 17.57 -7.38 3.51
C ASP A 81 17.03 -8.53 4.35
N ASP A 82 17.02 -8.40 5.68
CA ASP A 82 16.47 -9.40 6.56
C ASP A 82 14.94 -9.52 6.37
N TYR A 83 14.24 -8.39 6.27
CA TYR A 83 12.81 -8.39 5.96
C TYR A 83 12.50 -8.98 4.58
N LEU A 84 13.31 -8.68 3.56
CA LEU A 84 13.18 -9.28 2.23
C LEU A 84 13.37 -10.81 2.27
N LYS A 85 14.38 -11.31 3.01
CA LYS A 85 14.58 -12.77 3.21
C LYS A 85 13.36 -13.42 3.86
N ILE A 86 12.81 -12.80 4.92
CA ILE A 86 11.60 -13.29 5.59
C ILE A 86 10.42 -13.31 4.60
N ALA A 87 10.20 -12.21 3.88
CA ALA A 87 9.12 -12.10 2.90
C ALA A 87 9.24 -13.15 1.80
N MET A 88 10.43 -13.32 1.22
CA MET A 88 10.67 -14.32 0.16
C MET A 88 10.30 -15.74 0.58
N VAL A 89 10.55 -16.10 1.83
CA VAL A 89 10.26 -17.45 2.35
C VAL A 89 8.80 -17.60 2.79
N THR A 90 8.22 -16.55 3.39
CA THR A 90 6.86 -16.61 3.94
C THR A 90 5.76 -16.36 2.89
N LEU A 91 6.08 -15.70 1.77
CA LEU A 91 5.15 -15.37 0.71
C LEU A 91 5.24 -16.30 -0.51
N SER A 92 6.05 -17.36 -0.45
CA SER A 92 6.29 -18.25 -1.58
C SER A 92 6.23 -19.74 -1.21
N GLY A 93 6.38 -20.61 -2.21
CA GLY A 93 6.40 -22.06 -2.01
C GLY A 93 5.02 -22.69 -1.81
N MET A 94 3.94 -21.96 -2.08
CA MET A 94 2.57 -22.44 -1.95
C MET A 94 1.71 -22.00 -3.15
N PRO A 95 0.56 -22.65 -3.41
CA PRO A 95 -0.41 -22.18 -4.37
C PRO A 95 -0.94 -20.78 -4.06
N THR A 96 -1.24 -19.99 -5.10
CA THR A 96 -1.81 -18.64 -4.93
C THR A 96 -3.12 -18.63 -4.15
N SER A 97 -3.94 -19.68 -4.31
CA SER A 97 -5.20 -19.84 -3.54
C SER A 97 -4.95 -20.08 -2.05
N GLU A 98 -3.94 -20.87 -1.71
CA GLU A 98 -3.55 -21.12 -0.32
C GLU A 98 -2.99 -19.83 0.32
N PHE A 99 -2.14 -19.11 -0.38
CA PHE A 99 -1.64 -17.82 0.08
C PHE A 99 -2.79 -16.86 0.39
N LYS A 100 -3.75 -16.70 -0.53
CA LYS A 100 -4.93 -15.86 -0.34
C LYS A 100 -5.72 -16.27 0.91
N GLN A 101 -5.94 -17.58 1.11
CA GLN A 101 -6.63 -18.09 2.29
C GLN A 101 -5.87 -17.80 3.59
N GLN A 102 -4.56 -17.99 3.60
CA GLN A 102 -3.72 -17.71 4.78
C GLN A 102 -3.76 -16.21 5.16
N VAL A 103 -3.69 -15.31 4.19
CA VAL A 103 -3.79 -13.86 4.43
C VAL A 103 -5.17 -13.50 4.97
N HIS A 104 -6.23 -14.05 4.39
CA HIS A 104 -7.61 -13.80 4.83
C HIS A 104 -7.83 -14.23 6.30
N VAL A 105 -7.38 -15.43 6.66
CA VAL A 105 -7.45 -15.92 8.05
C VAL A 105 -6.66 -15.01 8.99
N TRP A 106 -5.43 -14.63 8.60
CA TRP A 106 -4.61 -13.73 9.42
C TRP A 106 -5.28 -12.36 9.63
N LEU A 107 -5.85 -11.76 8.60
CA LEU A 107 -6.54 -10.46 8.71
C LEU A 107 -7.76 -10.52 9.65
N ALA A 108 -8.45 -11.66 9.69
CA ALA A 108 -9.59 -11.86 10.59
C ALA A 108 -9.14 -11.95 12.08
N GLU A 109 -7.96 -12.54 12.34
CA GLU A 109 -7.46 -12.82 13.69
C GLU A 109 -6.52 -11.75 14.23
N ALA A 110 -5.65 -11.20 13.37
CA ALA A 110 -4.62 -10.25 13.78
C ALA A 110 -5.22 -8.93 14.26
N ARG A 111 -4.57 -8.38 15.27
CA ARG A 111 -4.97 -7.08 15.86
C ARG A 111 -3.77 -6.16 15.90
N ASP A 112 -4.02 -4.93 15.53
CA ASP A 112 -3.02 -3.87 15.67
C ASP A 112 -2.60 -3.69 17.12
N PRO A 113 -1.31 -3.47 17.41
CA PRO A 113 -0.81 -3.38 18.76
C PRO A 113 -1.30 -2.17 19.56
N ARG A 114 -1.65 -1.05 18.90
CA ARG A 114 -2.11 0.18 19.54
C ARG A 114 -3.63 0.16 19.78
N TRP A 115 -4.42 -0.06 18.72
CA TRP A 115 -5.88 0.04 18.78
C TRP A 115 -6.58 -1.26 19.16
N LYS A 116 -5.86 -2.41 19.13
CA LYS A 116 -6.42 -3.75 19.41
C LYS A 116 -7.57 -4.12 18.45
N ARG A 117 -7.61 -3.51 17.28
CA ARG A 117 -8.59 -3.74 16.21
C ARG A 117 -7.99 -4.51 15.05
N PRO A 118 -8.81 -5.16 14.21
CA PRO A 118 -8.35 -5.71 12.94
C PRO A 118 -7.67 -4.62 12.10
N PHE A 119 -6.61 -4.97 11.37
CA PHE A 119 -5.95 -4.02 10.46
C PHE A 119 -6.92 -3.43 9.43
N THR A 120 -7.91 -4.20 8.98
CA THR A 120 -8.94 -3.77 8.03
C THR A 120 -9.88 -2.69 8.56
N GLU A 121 -9.92 -2.47 9.88
CA GLU A 121 -10.66 -1.37 10.50
C GLU A 121 -9.83 -0.07 10.63
N LEU A 122 -8.51 -0.16 10.46
CA LEU A 122 -7.60 1.00 10.59
C LEU A 122 -7.44 1.78 9.30
N THR A 123 -8.49 1.80 8.50
CA THR A 123 -8.57 2.55 7.25
C THR A 123 -8.95 4.01 7.50
N TYR A 124 -8.34 4.91 6.74
CA TYR A 124 -8.62 6.34 6.84
C TYR A 124 -9.97 6.67 6.21
N GLN A 125 -10.92 7.04 7.05
CA GLN A 125 -12.29 7.30 6.62
C GLN A 125 -12.38 8.37 5.53
N PRO A 126 -11.67 9.53 5.60
CA PRO A 126 -11.73 10.53 4.55
C PRO A 126 -11.25 10.02 3.19
N MET A 127 -10.22 9.15 3.18
CA MET A 127 -9.70 8.60 1.93
C MET A 127 -10.67 7.61 1.29
N LYS A 128 -11.37 6.81 2.09
CA LYS A 128 -12.48 5.95 1.59
C LYS A 128 -13.61 6.78 0.96
N GLU A 129 -13.96 7.90 1.59
CA GLU A 129 -14.98 8.82 1.06
C GLU A 129 -14.52 9.47 -0.26
N VAL A 130 -13.24 9.85 -0.37
CA VAL A 130 -12.65 10.36 -1.61
C VAL A 130 -12.69 9.29 -2.71
N MET A 131 -12.31 8.05 -2.41
CA MET A 131 -12.39 6.95 -3.37
C MET A 131 -13.81 6.71 -3.86
N GLN A 132 -14.78 6.70 -2.94
CA GLN A 132 -16.20 6.52 -3.29
C GLN A 132 -16.70 7.69 -4.14
N TYR A 133 -16.41 8.93 -3.75
CA TYR A 133 -16.79 10.12 -4.51
C TYR A 133 -16.24 10.12 -5.93
N LEU A 134 -14.99 9.68 -6.11
CA LEU A 134 -14.38 9.55 -7.43
C LEU A 134 -15.09 8.47 -8.27
N ARG A 135 -15.39 7.30 -7.71
CA ARG A 135 -16.14 6.24 -8.41
C ARG A 135 -17.54 6.68 -8.80
N ASP A 136 -18.26 7.38 -7.92
CA ASP A 136 -19.61 7.92 -8.19
C ASP A 136 -19.62 8.93 -9.35
N ASN A 137 -18.42 9.50 -9.66
CA ASN A 137 -18.19 10.40 -10.79
C ASN A 137 -17.43 9.73 -11.96
N GLY A 138 -17.49 8.40 -12.06
CA GLY A 138 -16.99 7.63 -13.19
C GLY A 138 -15.48 7.44 -13.25
N TYR A 139 -14.76 7.67 -12.15
CA TYR A 139 -13.33 7.33 -12.04
C TYR A 139 -13.15 5.85 -11.66
N LYS A 140 -12.17 5.21 -12.28
CA LYS A 140 -11.62 3.95 -11.77
C LYS A 140 -10.56 4.27 -10.72
N THR A 141 -10.69 3.66 -9.54
CA THR A 141 -9.72 3.84 -8.44
C THR A 141 -8.77 2.66 -8.37
N TYR A 142 -7.48 2.92 -8.42
CA TYR A 142 -6.42 1.94 -8.34
C TYR A 142 -5.66 2.09 -7.03
N ILE A 143 -5.30 0.97 -6.41
CA ILE A 143 -4.30 0.95 -5.33
C ILE A 143 -2.95 0.69 -5.97
N VAL A 144 -1.94 1.50 -5.61
CA VAL A 144 -0.56 1.40 -6.14
C VAL A 144 0.40 1.33 -4.97
N THR A 145 0.96 0.15 -4.70
CA THR A 145 1.64 -0.14 -3.43
C THR A 145 3.02 -0.75 -3.60
N GLY A 146 4.00 -0.25 -2.84
CA GLY A 146 5.30 -0.92 -2.69
C GLY A 146 5.19 -2.30 -2.02
N GLY A 147 4.10 -2.56 -1.30
CA GLY A 147 3.78 -3.85 -0.73
C GLY A 147 3.42 -4.92 -1.75
N GLY A 148 3.21 -6.15 -1.28
CA GLY A 148 2.89 -7.29 -2.14
C GLY A 148 1.49 -7.16 -2.76
N GLN A 149 1.44 -7.13 -4.11
CA GLN A 149 0.20 -7.05 -4.88
C GLN A 149 -0.84 -8.09 -4.44
N ASP A 150 -0.43 -9.36 -4.30
CA ASP A 150 -1.32 -10.45 -3.90
C ASP A 150 -1.83 -10.31 -2.46
N PHE A 151 -1.04 -9.71 -1.58
CA PHE A 151 -1.46 -9.44 -0.20
C PHE A 151 -2.61 -8.43 -0.19
N VAL A 152 -2.45 -7.30 -0.88
CA VAL A 152 -3.47 -6.25 -0.97
C VAL A 152 -4.72 -6.72 -1.70
N ARG A 153 -4.59 -7.51 -2.76
CA ARG A 153 -5.71 -8.13 -3.50
C ARG A 153 -6.62 -9.01 -2.64
N THR A 154 -6.12 -9.50 -1.50
CA THR A 154 -6.91 -10.34 -0.60
C THR A 154 -8.06 -9.57 0.06
N TYR A 155 -7.91 -8.26 0.26
CA TYR A 155 -8.87 -7.44 1.01
C TYR A 155 -9.33 -6.16 0.27
N SER A 156 -8.72 -5.81 -0.86
CA SER A 156 -8.96 -4.53 -1.53
C SER A 156 -10.41 -4.31 -1.92
N GLU A 157 -11.11 -5.35 -2.37
CA GLU A 157 -12.52 -5.25 -2.78
C GLU A 157 -13.44 -5.08 -1.56
N GLU A 158 -13.25 -5.90 -0.52
CA GLU A 158 -14.05 -5.85 0.70
C GLU A 158 -13.86 -4.52 1.46
N VAL A 159 -12.61 -4.06 1.59
CA VAL A 159 -12.25 -2.92 2.43
C VAL A 159 -12.45 -1.58 1.72
N TYR A 160 -12.14 -1.51 0.43
CA TYR A 160 -12.11 -0.26 -0.34
C TYR A 160 -13.04 -0.23 -1.55
N GLY A 161 -13.66 -1.36 -1.92
CA GLY A 161 -14.42 -1.48 -3.17
C GLY A 161 -13.52 -1.41 -4.41
N VAL A 162 -12.25 -1.81 -4.28
CA VAL A 162 -11.27 -1.85 -5.38
C VAL A 162 -11.07 -3.31 -5.80
N PRO A 163 -11.53 -3.70 -7.01
CA PRO A 163 -11.39 -5.08 -7.48
C PRO A 163 -9.91 -5.45 -7.68
N SER A 164 -9.61 -6.75 -7.61
CA SER A 164 -8.24 -7.27 -7.60
C SER A 164 -7.39 -6.81 -8.79
N GLU A 165 -7.99 -6.66 -9.98
CA GLU A 165 -7.30 -6.19 -11.20
C GLU A 165 -6.95 -4.69 -11.15
N GLN A 166 -7.52 -3.92 -10.21
CA GLN A 166 -7.18 -2.52 -9.98
C GLN A 166 -6.16 -2.33 -8.86
N VAL A 167 -5.50 -3.41 -8.43
CA VAL A 167 -4.36 -3.35 -7.51
C VAL A 167 -3.08 -3.55 -8.30
N VAL A 168 -2.22 -2.55 -8.30
CA VAL A 168 -0.86 -2.54 -8.81
C VAL A 168 0.07 -2.59 -7.62
N GLY A 169 1.06 -3.49 -7.62
CA GLY A 169 1.96 -3.64 -6.48
C GLY A 169 3.18 -4.47 -6.79
N SER A 170 4.09 -4.55 -5.84
CA SER A 170 5.25 -5.43 -5.99
C SER A 170 4.77 -6.88 -6.12
N ALA A 171 5.17 -7.55 -7.20
CA ALA A 171 4.69 -8.89 -7.53
C ALA A 171 5.80 -9.93 -7.49
N GLY A 172 5.50 -11.04 -6.84
CA GLY A 172 6.32 -12.26 -6.92
C GLY A 172 5.99 -13.07 -8.17
N ALA A 173 6.99 -13.81 -8.67
CA ALA A 173 6.77 -14.77 -9.76
C ALA A 173 5.81 -15.87 -9.33
N THR A 174 5.09 -16.43 -10.31
CA THR A 174 4.34 -17.66 -10.18
C THR A 174 4.79 -18.65 -11.24
N GLU A 175 4.70 -19.92 -10.92
CA GLU A 175 4.98 -21.03 -11.83
C GLU A 175 3.72 -21.87 -12.01
N TYR A 176 3.43 -22.20 -13.25
CA TYR A 176 2.34 -23.12 -13.58
C TYR A 176 2.75 -24.55 -13.23
N GLY A 177 1.88 -25.27 -12.56
CA GLY A 177 2.10 -26.67 -12.17
C GLY A 177 0.81 -27.38 -11.83
N TYR A 178 0.93 -28.58 -11.30
CA TYR A 178 -0.20 -29.43 -10.93
C TYR A 178 -0.09 -29.84 -9.46
N ASP A 179 -1.21 -29.97 -8.80
CA ASP A 179 -1.28 -30.61 -7.48
C ASP A 179 -1.20 -32.12 -7.59
N LYS A 180 -1.22 -32.82 -6.45
CA LYS A 180 -1.13 -34.29 -6.38
C LYS A 180 -2.29 -35.02 -7.06
N SER A 181 -3.42 -34.33 -7.30
CA SER A 181 -4.59 -34.85 -7.99
C SER A 181 -4.57 -34.60 -9.51
N GLY A 182 -3.54 -33.92 -10.01
CA GLY A 182 -3.43 -33.51 -11.41
C GLY A 182 -4.21 -32.20 -11.74
N LYS A 183 -4.68 -31.46 -10.74
CA LYS A 183 -5.38 -30.20 -10.95
C LYS A 183 -4.35 -29.07 -11.19
N PRO A 184 -4.52 -28.24 -12.25
CA PRO A 184 -3.61 -27.15 -12.54
C PRO A 184 -3.70 -26.03 -11.47
N GLN A 185 -2.56 -25.45 -11.14
CA GLN A 185 -2.42 -24.35 -10.17
C GLN A 185 -1.24 -23.46 -10.48
N LEU A 186 -1.23 -22.24 -9.90
CA LEU A 186 -0.07 -21.34 -9.89
C LEU A 186 0.60 -21.40 -8.51
N ILE A 187 1.90 -21.68 -8.50
CA ILE A 187 2.71 -21.78 -7.29
C ILE A 187 3.57 -20.53 -7.17
N LYS A 188 3.48 -19.82 -6.04
CA LYS A 188 4.27 -18.61 -5.77
C LYS A 188 5.75 -18.96 -5.62
N GLN A 189 6.60 -18.22 -6.33
CA GLN A 189 8.06 -18.41 -6.35
C GLN A 189 8.76 -17.32 -5.53
N PRO A 190 9.94 -17.62 -4.93
CA PRO A 190 10.74 -16.67 -4.17
C PRO A 190 11.55 -15.75 -5.12
N LYS A 191 10.87 -15.03 -5.99
CA LYS A 191 11.45 -14.12 -6.98
C LYS A 191 10.52 -12.95 -7.22
N ILE A 192 11.01 -11.71 -7.04
CA ILE A 192 10.29 -10.49 -7.40
C ILE A 192 10.40 -10.29 -8.91
N VAL A 193 9.27 -10.04 -9.56
CA VAL A 193 9.17 -9.74 -11.01
C VAL A 193 8.73 -8.31 -11.29
N LEU A 194 8.01 -7.68 -10.35
CA LEU A 194 7.68 -6.25 -10.39
C LEU A 194 8.04 -5.64 -9.04
N ASN A 195 8.77 -4.54 -9.07
CA ASN A 195 9.00 -3.68 -7.91
C ASN A 195 8.17 -2.40 -8.08
N ASP A 196 7.26 -2.13 -7.16
CA ASP A 196 6.32 -1.00 -7.23
C ASP A 196 6.66 0.11 -6.23
N ASN A 197 7.95 0.33 -5.99
CA ASN A 197 8.46 1.44 -5.21
C ASN A 197 9.04 2.53 -6.11
N ASP A 198 8.98 3.77 -5.66
CA ASP A 198 9.59 4.92 -6.33
C ASP A 198 9.19 5.02 -7.82
N ALA A 199 10.14 4.95 -8.74
CA ALA A 199 9.91 4.97 -10.18
C ALA A 199 9.11 3.75 -10.69
N GLY A 200 9.14 2.65 -9.95
CA GLY A 200 8.32 1.47 -10.28
C GLY A 200 6.83 1.76 -10.26
N LYS A 201 6.35 2.67 -9.39
CA LYS A 201 4.93 3.03 -9.34
C LYS A 201 4.40 3.55 -10.69
N PRO A 202 4.90 4.62 -11.29
CA PRO A 202 4.42 5.07 -12.60
C PRO A 202 4.68 4.07 -13.73
N GLU A 203 5.80 3.33 -13.71
CA GLU A 203 6.11 2.30 -14.69
C GLU A 203 5.07 1.18 -14.67
N ASN A 204 4.73 0.68 -13.49
CA ASN A 204 3.76 -0.40 -13.33
C ASN A 204 2.31 0.08 -13.52
N ILE A 205 1.97 1.33 -13.16
CA ILE A 205 0.68 1.93 -13.53
C ILE A 205 0.51 1.88 -15.05
N TYR A 206 1.52 2.34 -15.81
CA TYR A 206 1.45 2.30 -17.26
C TYR A 206 1.39 0.86 -17.81
N LEU A 207 2.21 -0.04 -17.27
CA LEU A 207 2.23 -1.45 -17.67
C LEU A 207 0.84 -2.11 -17.49
N MET A 208 0.15 -1.83 -16.39
CA MET A 208 -1.12 -2.47 -16.05
C MET A 208 -2.35 -1.78 -16.67
N THR A 209 -2.27 -0.48 -16.91
CA THR A 209 -3.44 0.31 -17.33
C THR A 209 -3.33 0.91 -18.74
N GLY A 210 -2.11 1.08 -19.25
CA GLY A 210 -1.82 1.83 -20.49
C GLY A 210 -2.12 3.33 -20.38
N ARG A 211 -2.28 3.87 -19.16
CA ARG A 211 -2.77 5.23 -18.92
C ARG A 211 -1.94 5.98 -17.91
N GLN A 212 -1.97 7.31 -18.02
CA GLN A 212 -1.45 8.24 -17.02
C GLN A 212 -2.60 8.68 -16.10
N PRO A 213 -2.45 8.63 -14.76
CA PRO A 213 -3.51 9.00 -13.83
C PRO A 213 -3.94 10.47 -13.96
N ASN A 214 -5.21 10.76 -13.73
CA ASN A 214 -5.73 12.13 -13.60
C ASN A 214 -5.62 12.63 -12.16
N ALA A 215 -5.66 11.71 -11.19
CA ALA A 215 -5.46 12.01 -9.78
C ALA A 215 -4.53 10.98 -9.13
N ALA A 216 -3.69 11.42 -8.20
CA ALA A 216 -2.82 10.56 -7.41
C ALA A 216 -2.73 11.03 -5.96
N PHE A 217 -2.71 10.04 -5.05
CA PHE A 217 -2.69 10.24 -3.62
C PHE A 217 -1.57 9.39 -3.00
N GLY A 218 -0.78 9.99 -2.13
CA GLY A 218 0.31 9.35 -1.43
C GLY A 218 0.58 10.01 -0.09
N ASN A 219 1.61 9.57 0.61
CA ASN A 219 2.02 10.15 1.89
C ASN A 219 3.53 10.26 2.08
N SER A 220 4.33 9.67 1.22
CA SER A 220 5.77 9.52 1.44
C SER A 220 6.64 9.78 0.21
N THR A 221 7.95 9.79 0.41
CA THR A 221 8.93 9.90 -0.68
C THR A 221 8.83 8.76 -1.68
N GLY A 222 8.33 7.58 -1.28
CA GLY A 222 8.10 6.45 -2.17
C GLY A 222 7.01 6.70 -3.22
N ASP A 223 6.16 7.74 -3.02
CA ASP A 223 5.09 8.10 -3.94
C ASP A 223 5.49 9.20 -4.92
N LYS A 224 6.61 9.85 -4.67
CA LYS A 224 7.02 11.06 -5.38
C LYS A 224 6.89 10.92 -6.89
N GLN A 225 7.43 9.85 -7.48
CA GLN A 225 7.44 9.66 -8.93
C GLN A 225 6.03 9.41 -9.50
N MET A 226 5.15 8.72 -8.77
CA MET A 226 3.74 8.58 -9.15
C MET A 226 3.03 9.93 -9.17
N LEU A 227 3.30 10.78 -8.17
CA LEU A 227 2.71 12.11 -8.04
C LEU A 227 3.23 13.05 -9.14
N GLU A 228 4.54 13.07 -9.39
CA GLU A 228 5.19 13.83 -10.48
C GLU A 228 4.64 13.41 -11.85
N TYR A 229 4.58 12.11 -12.10
CA TYR A 229 4.04 11.56 -13.35
C TYR A 229 2.60 11.99 -13.57
N THR A 230 1.76 11.89 -12.55
CA THR A 230 0.37 12.36 -12.63
C THR A 230 0.29 13.86 -12.90
N LYS A 231 1.08 14.67 -12.19
CA LYS A 231 1.08 16.13 -12.36
C LYS A 231 1.52 16.58 -13.74
N ALA A 232 2.47 15.88 -14.36
CA ALA A 232 3.01 16.17 -15.69
C ALA A 232 2.02 15.93 -16.84
N GLY A 233 0.87 15.29 -16.58
CA GLY A 233 -0.14 15.03 -17.59
C GLY A 233 -0.83 16.30 -18.10
N GLN A 234 -1.41 16.22 -19.28
CA GLN A 234 -2.18 17.33 -19.87
C GLN A 234 -3.56 17.48 -19.22
N GLY A 235 -4.09 18.71 -19.18
CA GLY A 235 -5.39 19.05 -18.63
C GLY A 235 -5.37 19.07 -17.09
N ALA A 236 -6.56 18.97 -16.48
CA ALA A 236 -6.69 19.01 -15.03
C ALA A 236 -6.03 17.78 -14.36
N ARG A 237 -5.21 18.03 -13.37
CA ARG A 237 -4.55 17.00 -12.55
C ARG A 237 -4.69 17.33 -11.08
N LEU A 238 -4.95 16.28 -10.28
CA LEU A 238 -5.04 16.38 -8.83
C LEU A 238 -3.92 15.53 -8.21
N VAL A 239 -3.10 16.15 -7.38
CA VAL A 239 -2.02 15.47 -6.65
C VAL A 239 -2.10 15.86 -5.19
N MET A 240 -2.15 14.86 -4.31
CA MET A 240 -2.35 15.06 -2.88
C MET A 240 -1.39 14.19 -2.07
N LEU A 241 -0.87 14.76 -0.98
CA LEU A 241 -0.03 14.09 0.01
C LEU A 241 -0.66 14.21 1.39
N VAL A 242 -0.76 13.09 2.09
CA VAL A 242 -1.20 13.05 3.50
C VAL A 242 0.00 13.33 4.40
N LEU A 243 -0.10 14.35 5.25
CA LEU A 243 0.86 14.67 6.30
C LEU A 243 0.37 14.06 7.61
N HIS A 244 1.15 13.15 8.17
CA HIS A 244 0.86 12.49 9.44
C HIS A 244 1.29 13.35 10.62
N ASP A 245 0.46 14.31 11.01
CA ASP A 245 0.73 15.30 12.05
C ASP A 245 -0.17 15.18 13.30
N ASP A 246 -0.93 14.07 13.44
CA ASP A 246 -1.85 13.85 14.56
C ASP A 246 -1.45 12.67 15.45
N ALA A 247 -0.52 12.90 16.36
CA ALA A 247 -0.08 11.89 17.34
C ALA A 247 -1.19 11.41 18.30
N LYS A 248 -2.30 12.13 18.40
CA LYS A 248 -3.40 11.80 19.31
C LYS A 248 -4.31 10.72 18.72
N ARG A 249 -4.77 10.92 17.48
CA ARG A 249 -5.70 10.01 16.79
C ARG A 249 -4.95 8.91 16.05
N GLU A 250 -3.77 9.25 15.49
CA GLU A 250 -2.90 8.36 14.72
C GLU A 250 -1.45 8.54 15.19
N TYR A 251 -0.43 8.14 14.44
CA TYR A 251 0.97 8.44 14.69
C TYR A 251 1.34 9.77 14.02
N ALA A 252 2.28 10.53 14.64
CA ALA A 252 2.89 11.68 13.98
C ALA A 252 4.32 11.32 13.60
N TYR A 253 4.65 11.43 12.31
CA TYR A 253 5.94 11.04 11.74
C TYR A 253 6.19 11.65 10.37
N GLY A 254 7.43 11.46 9.89
CA GLY A 254 7.97 12.10 8.69
C GLY A 254 8.66 13.41 9.06
N PRO A 255 9.92 13.67 8.69
CA PRO A 255 10.66 14.83 9.18
C PRO A 255 10.16 16.19 8.65
N ALA A 256 9.22 16.20 7.70
CA ALA A 256 8.59 17.45 7.25
C ALA A 256 7.93 18.17 8.42
N GLN A 257 8.04 19.51 8.43
CA GLN A 257 7.42 20.37 9.43
C GLN A 257 7.85 20.05 10.88
N ALA A 258 9.09 19.59 11.05
CA ALA A 258 9.68 19.20 12.34
C ALA A 258 8.95 18.03 13.04
N LEU A 259 8.25 17.18 12.30
CA LEU A 259 7.71 15.93 12.81
C LEU A 259 8.84 14.91 13.08
N PRO A 260 8.60 13.90 13.92
CA PRO A 260 9.60 12.87 14.22
C PRO A 260 10.11 12.16 12.96
N ASP A 261 11.41 11.90 12.90
CA ASP A 261 12.02 11.11 11.83
C ASP A 261 11.55 9.66 11.88
N THR A 262 11.53 9.00 10.72
CA THR A 262 11.04 7.63 10.59
C THR A 262 11.71 6.90 9.44
N LYS A 263 11.76 5.56 9.55
CA LYS A 263 12.14 4.65 8.45
C LYS A 263 10.94 4.12 7.66
N VAL A 264 9.72 4.39 8.14
CA VAL A 264 8.46 3.91 7.55
C VAL A 264 7.65 5.12 7.14
N GLY A 265 7.28 5.24 5.87
CA GLY A 265 6.45 6.34 5.38
C GLY A 265 7.11 7.73 5.47
N ALA A 266 8.41 7.85 5.16
CA ALA A 266 9.13 9.11 5.31
C ALA A 266 8.59 10.20 4.39
N PHE A 267 8.00 11.25 4.97
CA PHE A 267 7.62 12.49 4.28
C PHE A 267 8.65 13.57 4.61
N THR A 268 9.67 13.71 3.76
CA THR A 268 10.78 14.64 4.00
C THR A 268 10.40 16.11 3.81
N GLN A 269 11.14 17.02 4.44
CA GLN A 269 10.96 18.46 4.21
C GLN A 269 11.14 18.82 2.72
N SER A 270 12.08 18.18 2.03
CA SER A 270 12.30 18.39 0.59
C SER A 270 11.07 18.03 -0.25
N LEU A 271 10.37 16.95 0.06
CA LEU A 271 9.12 16.57 -0.61
C LEU A 271 7.99 17.56 -0.29
N TYR A 272 7.91 18.02 0.96
CA TYR A 272 6.95 19.05 1.36
C TYR A 272 7.17 20.35 0.60
N ASP A 273 8.41 20.81 0.50
CA ASP A 273 8.77 22.02 -0.23
C ASP A 273 8.49 21.89 -1.73
N GLN A 274 8.75 20.72 -2.29
CA GLN A 274 8.37 20.41 -3.66
C GLN A 274 6.85 20.46 -3.84
N ALA A 275 6.08 19.84 -2.98
CA ALA A 275 4.62 19.86 -3.05
C ALA A 275 4.08 21.28 -3.06
N LYS A 276 4.61 22.16 -2.21
CA LYS A 276 4.21 23.59 -2.17
C LYS A 276 4.60 24.34 -3.45
N ARG A 277 5.81 24.14 -3.95
CA ARG A 277 6.30 24.80 -5.16
C ARG A 277 5.51 24.37 -6.40
N ASP A 278 5.19 23.08 -6.52
CA ASP A 278 4.57 22.49 -7.69
C ASP A 278 3.02 22.49 -7.62
N GLY A 279 2.46 23.14 -6.56
CA GLY A 279 1.01 23.29 -6.36
C GLY A 279 0.30 21.96 -6.11
N TRP A 280 0.95 21.03 -5.39
CA TRP A 280 0.31 19.83 -4.87
C TRP A 280 -0.44 20.15 -3.58
N THR A 281 -1.50 19.44 -3.30
CA THR A 281 -2.24 19.59 -2.05
C THR A 281 -1.60 18.74 -0.96
N VAL A 282 -1.19 19.38 0.14
CA VAL A 282 -0.80 18.66 1.35
C VAL A 282 -1.97 18.70 2.32
N ILE A 283 -2.41 17.52 2.75
CA ILE A 283 -3.53 17.32 3.68
C ILE A 283 -2.94 17.10 5.06
N SER A 284 -3.25 17.96 6.01
CA SER A 284 -2.93 17.76 7.43
C SER A 284 -3.96 16.83 8.05
N MET A 285 -3.54 15.67 8.51
CA MET A 285 -4.45 14.75 9.19
C MET A 285 -5.09 15.40 10.43
N LYS A 286 -4.35 16.22 11.13
CA LYS A 286 -4.78 16.93 12.33
C LYS A 286 -5.80 18.04 12.06
N ASN A 287 -5.57 18.84 11.00
CA ASN A 287 -6.32 20.06 10.78
C ASN A 287 -7.43 19.89 9.73
N ASP A 288 -7.26 19.00 8.75
CA ASP A 288 -8.16 18.88 7.60
C ASP A 288 -9.15 17.71 7.76
N TRP A 289 -8.84 16.73 8.62
CA TRP A 289 -9.71 15.57 8.82
C TRP A 289 -10.55 15.68 10.08
N LYS A 290 -11.87 15.67 9.92
CA LYS A 290 -12.81 15.64 11.02
C LYS A 290 -12.71 14.34 11.83
N LYS A 291 -12.53 13.21 11.13
CA LYS A 291 -12.27 11.87 11.67
C LYS A 291 -11.08 11.28 10.94
N VAL A 292 -10.29 10.46 11.62
CA VAL A 292 -9.28 9.62 10.99
C VAL A 292 -9.89 8.26 10.65
N PHE A 293 -10.52 7.63 11.64
CA PHE A 293 -11.09 6.29 11.52
C PHE A 293 -12.63 6.31 11.61
N ALA A 294 -13.26 5.30 11.03
CA ALA A 294 -14.71 5.15 11.08
C ALA A 294 -15.25 4.95 12.50
N PHE A 295 -14.44 4.43 13.42
CA PHE A 295 -14.84 4.11 14.79
C PHE A 295 -14.64 5.26 15.80
N GLU A 296 -14.20 6.44 15.37
CA GLU A 296 -14.13 7.67 16.18
C GLU A 296 -15.49 8.32 16.41
#